data_1a915ede3df1dbab20c94b650010f62c
#
_entry.id   1a915ede3df1dbab20c94b650010f62c
#
_cell.length_a   1.000
_cell.length_b   1.000
_cell.length_c   1.000
_cell.angle_alpha   90.00
_cell.angle_beta   90.00
_cell.angle_gamma   90.00
#
_symmetry.space_group_name_H-M   'P 1'
#
loop_
_entity.id
_entity.type
_entity.pdbx_description
1 polymer ?
#
loop_
_entity_poly.entity_id
_entity_poly.type
_entity_poly.pdbx_seq_one_letter_code
_entity_poly.pdbx_strand_id
1 'polypeptide(L)'
;MVEKINETLMENSGRLVGVEFVVIHNDAGYMTPTEYIEWLRYREKSLGIAHYYCNRDTIIRVVDTYNIAYHTGDWWSNVRSIGYEVCESMKVTDEEFLQNEEMTLMQATEDLLYYELPISTDTVRLHHEFVPTSCPHRSLALHGGTTESVKEYFVTRMTELSELGSTVEEMLAAMEKQDGDVLETTEENTGGKGGETIEDLSEDNQNNPKTDDEMADEVILGLWGNGTERKQRLEEEGYDYDAIQEIVNKKLSE
;
A
#
# COMPACT_ATOMS: atom_id res chain seq x y z
N MET A 1 3.23 11.76 -11.70
CA MET A 1 1.76 11.87 -11.99
C MET A 1 1.29 10.48 -12.35
N VAL A 2 0.31 9.92 -11.61
CA VAL A 2 -0.26 8.59 -11.88
C VAL A 2 -1.13 8.62 -13.15
N GLU A 3 -1.07 7.57 -13.95
CA GLU A 3 -1.92 7.41 -15.12
C GLU A 3 -3.22 6.69 -14.72
N LYS A 4 -4.39 7.33 -14.91
CA LYS A 4 -5.70 6.71 -14.71
C LYS A 4 -6.33 6.35 -16.05
N ILE A 5 -6.58 5.05 -16.27
CA ILE A 5 -7.19 4.51 -17.49
C ILE A 5 -8.53 3.87 -17.13
N ASN A 6 -9.58 4.25 -17.85
CA ASN A 6 -10.90 3.64 -17.72
C ASN A 6 -11.25 2.91 -19.02
N GLU A 7 -11.31 1.59 -18.94
CA GLU A 7 -11.65 0.76 -20.08
C GLU A 7 -12.60 -0.36 -19.66
N THR A 8 -13.87 -0.23 -20.03
CA THR A 8 -14.90 -1.22 -19.68
C THR A 8 -14.75 -2.47 -20.54
N LEU A 9 -14.24 -3.55 -19.93
CA LEU A 9 -14.08 -4.87 -20.57
C LEU A 9 -15.28 -5.80 -20.31
N MET A 10 -16.22 -5.41 -19.43
CA MET A 10 -17.37 -6.21 -19.04
C MET A 10 -18.60 -5.33 -18.83
N GLU A 11 -19.37 -5.09 -19.92
CA GLU A 11 -20.49 -4.16 -19.91
C GLU A 11 -21.80 -4.74 -19.31
N ASN A 12 -22.00 -6.05 -19.40
CA ASN A 12 -23.29 -6.71 -19.14
C ASN A 12 -23.25 -7.74 -18.01
N SER A 13 -22.43 -7.51 -16.99
CA SER A 13 -22.33 -8.41 -15.84
C SER A 13 -23.51 -8.31 -14.83
N GLY A 14 -24.38 -7.34 -15.04
CA GLY A 14 -25.41 -6.95 -14.09
C GLY A 14 -24.96 -5.86 -13.14
N ARG A 15 -25.92 -5.27 -12.41
CA ARG A 15 -25.62 -4.20 -11.44
C ARG A 15 -25.36 -4.76 -10.06
N LEU A 16 -24.49 -4.11 -9.32
CA LEU A 16 -24.34 -4.35 -7.89
C LEU A 16 -25.68 -4.10 -7.18
N VAL A 17 -25.95 -4.87 -6.14
CA VAL A 17 -27.07 -4.64 -5.21
C VAL A 17 -26.86 -3.31 -4.46
N GLY A 18 -25.62 -3.02 -4.15
CA GLY A 18 -25.07 -1.81 -3.55
C GLY A 18 -23.58 -2.02 -3.32
N VAL A 19 -22.82 -0.94 -3.08
CA VAL A 19 -21.45 -1.04 -2.62
C VAL A 19 -21.50 -1.01 -1.10
N GLU A 20 -21.12 -2.11 -0.45
CA GLU A 20 -21.10 -2.24 1.01
C GLU A 20 -19.65 -2.27 1.55
N PHE A 21 -18.68 -2.70 0.73
CA PHE A 21 -17.27 -2.80 1.12
C PHE A 21 -16.36 -2.89 -0.12
N VAL A 22 -15.08 -2.68 0.11
CA VAL A 22 -13.99 -2.92 -0.86
C VAL A 22 -13.26 -4.21 -0.53
N VAL A 23 -12.69 -4.88 -1.54
CA VAL A 23 -11.89 -6.09 -1.36
C VAL A 23 -10.53 -5.91 -2.01
N ILE A 24 -9.47 -6.04 -1.21
CA ILE A 24 -8.09 -5.93 -1.67
C ILE A 24 -7.54 -7.32 -1.99
N HIS A 25 -6.95 -7.44 -3.18
CA HIS A 25 -6.30 -8.64 -3.69
C HIS A 25 -4.82 -8.37 -4.00
N ASN A 26 -4.04 -9.44 -4.06
CA ASN A 26 -2.77 -9.45 -4.77
C ASN A 26 -2.91 -10.35 -5.99
N ASP A 27 -2.48 -9.88 -7.13
CA ASP A 27 -2.67 -10.52 -8.43
C ASP A 27 -2.00 -11.89 -8.59
N ALA A 28 -1.09 -12.26 -7.67
CA ALA A 28 -0.22 -13.44 -7.75
C ALA A 28 0.47 -13.55 -9.11
N GLY A 29 0.83 -12.41 -9.70
CA GLY A 29 1.28 -12.26 -11.08
C GLY A 29 2.50 -11.37 -11.24
N TYR A 30 2.89 -11.25 -12.51
CA TYR A 30 4.06 -10.50 -12.97
C TYR A 30 3.68 -9.32 -13.86
N MET A 31 2.39 -9.16 -14.19
CA MET A 31 1.91 -8.19 -15.17
C MET A 31 1.68 -6.82 -14.53
N THR A 32 2.02 -5.78 -15.29
CA THR A 32 1.60 -4.41 -15.02
C THR A 32 0.09 -4.26 -15.28
N PRO A 33 -0.56 -3.21 -14.74
CA PRO A 33 -1.97 -2.94 -15.04
C PRO A 33 -2.28 -2.86 -16.54
N THR A 34 -1.39 -2.27 -17.34
CA THR A 34 -1.56 -2.16 -18.79
C THR A 34 -1.51 -3.53 -19.50
N GLU A 35 -0.60 -4.42 -19.06
CA GLU A 35 -0.55 -5.80 -19.58
C GLU A 35 -1.79 -6.60 -19.19
N TYR A 36 -2.41 -6.30 -18.01
CA TYR A 36 -3.68 -6.90 -17.62
C TYR A 36 -4.83 -6.54 -18.55
N ILE A 37 -4.93 -5.30 -19.07
CA ILE A 37 -5.97 -4.94 -20.06
C ILE A 37 -5.88 -5.88 -21.27
N GLU A 38 -4.69 -6.01 -21.84
CA GLU A 38 -4.50 -6.84 -23.04
C GLU A 38 -4.82 -8.32 -22.78
N TRP A 39 -4.38 -8.85 -21.64
CA TRP A 39 -4.67 -10.23 -21.25
C TRP A 39 -6.16 -10.45 -20.99
N LEU A 40 -6.82 -9.53 -20.25
CA LEU A 40 -8.25 -9.59 -19.93
C LEU A 40 -9.15 -9.47 -21.16
N ARG A 41 -8.73 -8.79 -22.23
CA ARG A 41 -9.51 -8.69 -23.48
C ARG A 41 -9.85 -10.06 -24.04
N TYR A 42 -8.92 -11.00 -23.97
CA TYR A 42 -9.02 -12.32 -24.57
C TYR A 42 -9.39 -13.41 -23.56
N ARG A 43 -9.30 -13.13 -22.27
CA ARG A 43 -9.63 -14.08 -21.21
C ARG A 43 -11.14 -14.12 -20.99
N GLU A 44 -11.66 -15.32 -20.73
CA GLU A 44 -13.04 -15.48 -20.25
C GLU A 44 -13.22 -14.83 -18.88
N LYS A 45 -14.14 -13.86 -18.77
CA LYS A 45 -14.32 -13.03 -17.56
C LYS A 45 -14.85 -13.80 -16.37
N SER A 46 -15.60 -14.90 -16.61
CA SER A 46 -16.10 -15.82 -15.58
C SER A 46 -14.98 -16.51 -14.79
N LEU A 47 -13.76 -16.55 -15.32
CA LEU A 47 -12.57 -17.07 -14.63
C LEU A 47 -11.97 -16.10 -13.59
N GLY A 48 -12.59 -14.95 -13.40
CA GLY A 48 -12.19 -13.91 -12.44
C GLY A 48 -11.75 -12.63 -13.12
N ILE A 49 -12.29 -11.52 -12.66
CA ILE A 49 -11.93 -10.15 -13.04
C ILE A 49 -12.28 -9.22 -11.88
N ALA A 50 -11.34 -8.38 -11.45
CA ALA A 50 -11.57 -7.31 -10.47
C ALA A 50 -12.02 -6.02 -11.19
N HIS A 51 -12.45 -5.02 -10.42
CA HIS A 51 -12.80 -3.71 -10.98
C HIS A 51 -11.55 -2.94 -11.37
N TYR A 52 -10.53 -2.96 -10.50
CA TYR A 52 -9.29 -2.21 -10.64
C TYR A 52 -8.06 -3.11 -10.64
N TYR A 53 -7.06 -2.69 -11.41
CA TYR A 53 -5.70 -3.20 -11.44
C TYR A 53 -4.76 -2.03 -11.25
N CYS A 54 -3.95 -2.04 -10.19
CA CYS A 54 -3.17 -0.89 -9.75
C CYS A 54 -1.70 -1.25 -9.55
N ASN A 55 -0.83 -0.32 -9.91
CA ASN A 55 0.54 -0.25 -9.43
C ASN A 55 0.92 1.21 -9.16
N ARG A 56 2.16 1.47 -8.74
CA ARG A 56 2.69 2.80 -8.39
C ARG A 56 2.56 3.86 -9.48
N ASP A 57 2.46 3.43 -10.74
CA ASP A 57 2.46 4.32 -11.91
C ASP A 57 1.07 4.46 -12.55
N THR A 58 0.21 3.44 -12.38
CA THR A 58 -1.01 3.30 -13.18
C THR A 58 -2.15 2.70 -12.37
N ILE A 59 -3.33 3.29 -12.50
CA ILE A 59 -4.61 2.77 -12.01
C ILE A 59 -5.50 2.50 -13.22
N ILE A 60 -5.93 1.26 -13.39
CA ILE A 60 -6.81 0.87 -14.48
C ILE A 60 -8.12 0.33 -13.94
N ARG A 61 -9.23 0.92 -14.38
CA ARG A 61 -10.57 0.38 -14.15
C ARG A 61 -11.05 -0.36 -15.38
N VAL A 62 -11.35 -1.65 -15.24
CA VAL A 62 -11.80 -2.54 -16.32
C VAL A 62 -13.26 -2.97 -16.19
N VAL A 63 -13.88 -2.76 -15.04
CA VAL A 63 -15.31 -2.93 -14.78
C VAL A 63 -15.82 -1.68 -14.06
N ASP A 64 -16.92 -1.11 -14.51
CA ASP A 64 -17.51 0.05 -13.83
C ASP A 64 -17.97 -0.32 -12.42
N THR A 65 -17.74 0.56 -11.44
CA THR A 65 -17.96 0.29 -10.01
C THR A 65 -19.43 0.11 -9.61
N TYR A 66 -20.36 0.32 -10.51
CA TYR A 66 -21.79 -0.02 -10.34
C TYR A 66 -22.17 -1.36 -10.98
N ASN A 67 -21.27 -2.03 -11.69
CA ASN A 67 -21.46 -3.34 -12.29
C ASN A 67 -20.79 -4.43 -11.45
N ILE A 68 -21.24 -5.68 -11.63
CA ILE A 68 -20.68 -6.83 -10.92
C ILE A 68 -19.35 -7.23 -11.55
N ALA A 69 -18.32 -7.36 -10.74
CA ALA A 69 -17.08 -8.05 -11.10
C ALA A 69 -17.01 -9.42 -10.41
N TYR A 70 -16.26 -10.36 -11.00
CA TYR A 70 -16.14 -11.73 -10.47
C TYR A 70 -14.76 -11.90 -9.84
N HIS A 71 -14.56 -11.39 -8.61
CA HIS A 71 -13.23 -11.31 -8.01
C HIS A 71 -13.06 -12.09 -6.70
N THR A 72 -14.15 -12.40 -5.99
CA THR A 72 -14.05 -13.08 -4.69
C THR A 72 -14.30 -14.58 -4.75
N GLY A 73 -14.83 -15.10 -5.88
CA GLY A 73 -15.30 -16.49 -5.96
C GLY A 73 -16.59 -16.77 -5.17
N ASP A 74 -17.12 -15.78 -4.44
CA ASP A 74 -18.39 -15.83 -3.72
C ASP A 74 -19.40 -14.84 -4.31
N TRP A 75 -20.60 -15.32 -4.61
CA TRP A 75 -21.62 -14.50 -5.27
C TRP A 75 -22.14 -13.38 -4.39
N TRP A 76 -22.32 -13.65 -3.09
CA TRP A 76 -22.84 -12.66 -2.16
C TRP A 76 -21.93 -11.42 -2.07
N SER A 77 -20.63 -11.64 -1.99
CA SER A 77 -19.63 -10.57 -1.95
C SER A 77 -19.42 -9.90 -3.31
N ASN A 78 -19.39 -10.65 -4.41
CA ASN A 78 -19.25 -10.09 -5.77
C ASN A 78 -20.34 -9.07 -6.11
N VAL A 79 -21.58 -9.25 -5.62
CA VAL A 79 -22.69 -8.31 -5.91
C VAL A 79 -22.75 -7.12 -4.96
N ARG A 80 -21.81 -6.99 -4.01
CA ARG A 80 -21.78 -5.96 -2.95
C ARG A 80 -20.47 -5.22 -2.80
N SER A 81 -19.47 -5.56 -3.59
CA SER A 81 -18.13 -5.02 -3.39
C SER A 81 -17.46 -4.54 -4.66
N ILE A 82 -16.48 -3.67 -4.47
CA ILE A 82 -15.52 -3.28 -5.48
C ILE A 82 -14.20 -4.01 -5.18
N GLY A 83 -13.61 -4.68 -6.18
CA GLY A 83 -12.37 -5.43 -6.05
C GLY A 83 -11.19 -4.71 -6.68
N TYR A 84 -10.03 -4.79 -6.02
CA TYR A 84 -8.77 -4.15 -6.42
C TYR A 84 -7.64 -5.17 -6.42
N GLU A 85 -6.88 -5.23 -7.50
CA GLU A 85 -5.66 -6.03 -7.60
C GLU A 85 -4.42 -5.14 -7.43
N VAL A 86 -3.62 -5.43 -6.41
CA VAL A 86 -2.25 -4.93 -6.32
C VAL A 86 -1.41 -5.74 -7.30
N CYS A 87 -1.00 -5.12 -8.41
CA CYS A 87 -0.31 -5.78 -9.51
C CYS A 87 1.18 -6.02 -9.23
N GLU A 88 1.79 -6.89 -10.05
CA GLU A 88 3.22 -7.24 -10.00
C GLU A 88 3.65 -7.90 -8.68
N SER A 89 2.71 -8.50 -7.93
CA SER A 89 2.97 -9.01 -6.58
C SER A 89 4.00 -10.14 -6.52
N MET A 90 4.35 -10.78 -7.64
CA MET A 90 5.38 -11.82 -7.75
C MET A 90 6.67 -11.36 -8.46
N LYS A 91 6.79 -10.06 -8.81
CA LYS A 91 7.85 -9.56 -9.69
C LYS A 91 8.75 -8.54 -9.01
N VAL A 92 8.15 -7.54 -8.39
CA VAL A 92 8.84 -6.34 -7.90
C VAL A 92 9.43 -6.56 -6.51
N THR A 93 10.33 -5.67 -6.08
CA THR A 93 10.85 -5.63 -4.71
C THR A 93 9.73 -5.35 -3.69
N ASP A 94 9.99 -5.57 -2.40
CA ASP A 94 9.00 -5.26 -1.35
C ASP A 94 8.69 -3.77 -1.31
N GLU A 95 9.68 -2.91 -1.50
CA GLU A 95 9.51 -1.45 -1.56
C GLU A 95 8.59 -1.05 -2.73
N GLU A 96 8.84 -1.56 -3.92
CA GLU A 96 8.00 -1.28 -5.09
C GLU A 96 6.58 -1.87 -4.93
N PHE A 97 6.47 -3.03 -4.27
CA PHE A 97 5.16 -3.60 -3.97
C PHE A 97 4.37 -2.74 -2.98
N LEU A 98 5.01 -2.22 -1.93
CA LEU A 98 4.37 -1.30 -1.00
C LEU A 98 3.91 -0.01 -1.68
N GLN A 99 4.66 0.49 -2.68
CA GLN A 99 4.21 1.61 -3.52
C GLN A 99 3.01 1.23 -4.39
N ASN A 100 2.96 0.01 -4.94
CA ASN A 100 1.81 -0.49 -5.69
C ASN A 100 0.57 -0.64 -4.78
N GLU A 101 0.77 -1.14 -3.58
CA GLU A 101 -0.27 -1.28 -2.55
C GLU A 101 -0.79 0.09 -2.11
N GLU A 102 0.09 1.04 -1.84
CA GLU A 102 -0.25 2.42 -1.49
C GLU A 102 -1.17 3.07 -2.54
N MET A 103 -0.82 2.95 -3.83
CA MET A 103 -1.65 3.46 -4.92
C MET A 103 -3.02 2.76 -4.99
N THR A 104 -3.05 1.47 -4.69
CA THR A 104 -4.29 0.69 -4.60
C THR A 104 -5.16 1.17 -3.44
N LEU A 105 -4.56 1.42 -2.27
CA LEU A 105 -5.26 1.96 -1.10
C LEU A 105 -5.80 3.37 -1.34
N MET A 106 -5.07 4.23 -2.06
CA MET A 106 -5.57 5.55 -2.47
C MET A 106 -6.85 5.43 -3.32
N GLN A 107 -6.85 4.55 -4.33
CA GLN A 107 -8.04 4.36 -5.17
C GLN A 107 -9.20 3.74 -4.37
N ALA A 108 -8.93 2.79 -3.49
CA ALA A 108 -9.96 2.21 -2.64
C ALA A 108 -10.52 3.24 -1.64
N THR A 109 -9.68 4.16 -1.14
CA THR A 109 -10.10 5.28 -0.28
C THR A 109 -11.02 6.24 -1.05
N GLU A 110 -10.63 6.64 -2.27
CA GLU A 110 -11.46 7.49 -3.15
C GLU A 110 -12.86 6.87 -3.34
N ASP A 111 -12.93 5.56 -3.63
CA ASP A 111 -14.21 4.90 -3.84
C ASP A 111 -15.02 4.76 -2.54
N LEU A 112 -14.40 4.46 -1.38
CA LEU A 112 -15.12 4.45 -0.10
C LEU A 112 -15.73 5.82 0.22
N LEU A 113 -14.97 6.90 0.01
CA LEU A 113 -15.46 8.27 0.21
C LEU A 113 -16.58 8.61 -0.78
N TYR A 114 -16.46 8.23 -2.04
CA TYR A 114 -17.48 8.45 -3.07
C TYR A 114 -18.81 7.75 -2.74
N TYR A 115 -18.75 6.52 -2.20
CA TYR A 115 -19.92 5.75 -1.79
C TYR A 115 -20.37 6.05 -0.35
N GLU A 116 -19.80 7.06 0.30
CA GLU A 116 -20.12 7.49 1.67
C GLU A 116 -19.99 6.34 2.69
N LEU A 117 -19.03 5.43 2.50
CA LEU A 117 -18.75 4.32 3.39
C LEU A 117 -17.68 4.70 4.43
N PRO A 118 -17.82 4.27 5.70
CA PRO A 118 -16.78 4.48 6.69
C PRO A 118 -15.53 3.68 6.33
N ILE A 119 -14.34 4.21 6.63
CA ILE A 119 -13.08 3.45 6.54
C ILE A 119 -12.96 2.64 7.83
N SER A 120 -13.16 1.33 7.74
CA SER A 120 -13.19 0.43 8.89
C SER A 120 -12.85 -1.01 8.48
N THR A 121 -12.59 -1.88 9.46
CA THR A 121 -12.35 -3.30 9.21
C THR A 121 -13.59 -4.05 8.68
N ASP A 122 -14.78 -3.46 8.72
CA ASP A 122 -15.99 -4.02 8.12
C ASP A 122 -16.12 -3.68 6.64
N THR A 123 -15.60 -2.52 6.23
CA THR A 123 -15.68 -2.01 4.85
C THR A 123 -14.41 -2.23 4.03
N VAL A 124 -13.27 -2.50 4.68
CA VAL A 124 -12.01 -2.92 4.05
C VAL A 124 -11.82 -4.40 4.27
N ARG A 125 -11.98 -5.20 3.22
CA ARG A 125 -12.00 -6.66 3.30
C ARG A 125 -10.90 -7.28 2.46
N LEU A 126 -10.52 -8.52 2.80
CA LEU A 126 -9.50 -9.30 2.12
C LEU A 126 -10.14 -10.50 1.43
N HIS A 127 -9.57 -10.94 0.30
CA HIS A 127 -10.15 -12.03 -0.50
C HIS A 127 -10.38 -13.32 0.29
N HIS A 128 -9.43 -13.72 1.13
CA HIS A 128 -9.53 -14.96 1.91
C HIS A 128 -10.64 -14.95 2.98
N GLU A 129 -11.28 -13.81 3.24
CA GLU A 129 -12.44 -13.74 4.14
C GLU A 129 -13.70 -14.34 3.50
N PHE A 130 -13.73 -14.54 2.18
CA PHE A 130 -14.90 -15.04 1.43
C PHE A 130 -14.72 -16.48 0.95
N VAL A 131 -13.53 -16.86 0.52
CA VAL A 131 -13.22 -18.21 0.03
C VAL A 131 -11.84 -18.65 0.50
N PRO A 132 -11.56 -19.95 0.63
CA PRO A 132 -10.22 -20.44 0.98
C PRO A 132 -9.20 -20.08 -0.12
N THR A 133 -8.32 -19.13 0.17
CA THR A 133 -7.22 -18.68 -0.72
C THR A 133 -6.11 -18.07 0.13
N SER A 134 -4.90 -18.00 -0.41
CA SER A 134 -3.78 -17.26 0.20
C SER A 134 -3.80 -15.77 -0.11
N CYS A 135 -4.68 -15.30 -1.00
CA CYS A 135 -4.77 -13.88 -1.38
C CYS A 135 -5.38 -13.04 -0.24
N PRO A 136 -4.80 -11.88 0.10
CA PRO A 136 -3.64 -11.22 -0.49
C PRO A 136 -2.32 -11.68 0.15
N HIS A 137 -1.62 -12.60 -0.49
CA HIS A 137 -0.48 -13.33 0.09
C HIS A 137 0.71 -12.44 0.45
N ARG A 138 1.05 -11.45 -0.38
CA ARG A 138 2.20 -10.57 -0.15
C ARG A 138 1.89 -9.50 0.89
N SER A 139 0.70 -8.90 0.85
CA SER A 139 0.22 -8.00 1.90
C SER A 139 0.22 -8.69 3.28
N LEU A 140 -0.24 -9.96 3.35
CA LEU A 140 -0.14 -10.76 4.58
C LEU A 140 1.32 -10.92 5.04
N ALA A 141 2.23 -11.24 4.12
CA ALA A 141 3.64 -11.45 4.46
C ALA A 141 4.32 -10.16 4.98
N LEU A 142 3.95 -9.00 4.43
CA LEU A 142 4.57 -7.72 4.77
C LEU A 142 3.93 -7.03 6.00
N HIS A 143 2.65 -7.30 6.30
CA HIS A 143 1.92 -6.63 7.37
C HIS A 143 1.54 -7.57 8.52
N GLY A 144 2.48 -8.37 9.01
CA GLY A 144 2.34 -9.15 10.24
C GLY A 144 1.68 -10.52 10.12
N GLY A 145 1.27 -10.96 8.93
CA GLY A 145 0.89 -12.34 8.62
C GLY A 145 -0.52 -12.76 9.05
N THR A 146 -1.32 -11.86 9.61
CA THR A 146 -2.71 -12.16 10.01
C THR A 146 -3.72 -11.27 9.28
N THR A 147 -4.96 -11.71 9.19
CA THR A 147 -6.06 -10.91 8.64
C THR A 147 -6.22 -9.60 9.39
N GLU A 148 -6.16 -9.66 10.71
CA GLU A 148 -6.34 -8.52 11.61
C GLU A 148 -5.24 -7.48 11.37
N SER A 149 -3.97 -7.89 11.37
CA SER A 149 -2.84 -6.97 11.21
C SER A 149 -2.85 -6.26 9.85
N VAL A 150 -3.18 -6.97 8.77
CA VAL A 150 -3.30 -6.36 7.44
C VAL A 150 -4.46 -5.37 7.39
N LYS A 151 -5.62 -5.73 7.93
CA LYS A 151 -6.80 -4.84 7.94
C LYS A 151 -6.57 -3.60 8.81
N GLU A 152 -5.93 -3.74 9.95
CA GLU A 152 -5.54 -2.61 10.81
C GLU A 152 -4.59 -1.66 10.08
N TYR A 153 -3.57 -2.20 9.41
CA TYR A 153 -2.67 -1.41 8.58
C TYR A 153 -3.42 -0.68 7.46
N PHE A 154 -4.25 -1.38 6.68
CA PHE A 154 -5.00 -0.77 5.58
C PHE A 154 -5.97 0.31 6.07
N VAL A 155 -6.73 0.04 7.12
CA VAL A 155 -7.67 1.03 7.70
C VAL A 155 -6.93 2.25 8.23
N THR A 156 -5.81 2.06 8.93
CA THR A 156 -4.99 3.18 9.42
C THR A 156 -4.48 4.01 8.25
N ARG A 157 -3.87 3.38 7.24
CA ARG A 157 -3.32 4.08 6.09
C ARG A 157 -4.38 4.78 5.26
N MET A 158 -5.50 4.13 4.97
CA MET A 158 -6.63 4.73 4.24
C MET A 158 -7.27 5.89 5.01
N THR A 159 -7.28 5.85 6.33
CA THR A 159 -7.73 6.98 7.17
C THR A 159 -6.80 8.18 7.00
N GLU A 160 -5.47 7.98 7.09
CA GLU A 160 -4.49 9.02 6.83
C GLU A 160 -4.62 9.61 5.41
N LEU A 161 -4.79 8.75 4.40
CA LEU A 161 -5.00 9.17 3.01
C LEU A 161 -6.26 10.02 2.85
N SER A 162 -7.36 9.68 3.53
CA SER A 162 -8.61 10.44 3.49
C SER A 162 -8.49 11.85 4.09
N GLU A 163 -7.52 12.07 4.98
CA GLU A 163 -7.21 13.40 5.53
C GLU A 163 -6.43 14.27 4.53
N LEU A 164 -5.74 13.67 3.55
CA LEU A 164 -5.00 14.37 2.50
C LEU A 164 -5.89 14.85 1.34
N GLY A 165 -6.98 14.14 1.08
CA GLY A 165 -7.90 14.47 0.00
C GLY A 165 -8.99 13.43 -0.21
N SER A 166 -9.93 13.74 -1.08
CA SER A 166 -11.05 12.86 -1.44
C SER A 166 -10.82 12.10 -2.76
N THR A 167 -9.78 12.44 -3.50
CA THR A 167 -9.37 11.79 -4.75
C THR A 167 -7.89 11.44 -4.73
N VAL A 168 -7.49 10.46 -5.53
CA VAL A 168 -6.07 10.06 -5.66
C VAL A 168 -5.20 11.27 -6.02
N GLU A 169 -5.67 12.12 -6.91
CA GLU A 169 -4.94 13.32 -7.35
C GLU A 169 -4.73 14.32 -6.21
N GLU A 170 -5.76 14.52 -5.36
CA GLU A 170 -5.66 15.40 -4.18
C GLU A 170 -4.69 14.82 -3.15
N MET A 171 -4.77 13.51 -2.86
CA MET A 171 -3.88 12.81 -1.94
C MET A 171 -2.41 12.94 -2.38
N LEU A 172 -2.11 12.65 -3.65
CA LEU A 172 -0.77 12.77 -4.22
C LEU A 172 -0.26 14.23 -4.17
N ALA A 173 -1.09 15.20 -4.53
CA ALA A 173 -0.71 16.61 -4.48
C ALA A 173 -0.46 17.12 -3.04
N ALA A 174 -1.15 16.57 -2.05
CA ALA A 174 -0.92 16.89 -0.64
C ALA A 174 0.39 16.27 -0.13
N MET A 175 0.70 15.03 -0.51
CA MET A 175 1.97 14.37 -0.17
C MET A 175 3.17 15.10 -0.78
N GLU A 176 3.11 15.49 -2.07
CA GLU A 176 4.17 16.27 -2.74
C GLU A 176 4.44 17.62 -2.04
N LYS A 177 3.41 18.27 -1.50
CA LYS A 177 3.58 19.53 -0.74
C LYS A 177 4.24 19.29 0.61
N GLN A 178 3.88 18.23 1.33
CA GLN A 178 4.49 17.90 2.61
C GLN A 178 5.99 17.61 2.44
N ASP A 179 6.37 16.87 1.41
CA ASP A 179 7.78 16.59 1.10
C ASP A 179 8.55 17.88 0.72
N GLY A 180 7.91 18.81 -0.02
CA GLY A 180 8.49 20.11 -0.40
C GLY A 180 8.72 21.02 0.80
N ASP A 181 7.77 21.12 1.72
CA ASP A 181 7.87 21.97 2.92
C ASP A 181 8.97 21.46 3.89
N VAL A 182 9.20 20.15 3.94
CA VAL A 182 10.30 19.55 4.74
C VAL A 182 11.66 19.96 4.18
N LEU A 183 11.82 20.05 2.87
CA LEU A 183 13.07 20.48 2.23
C LEU A 183 13.34 21.98 2.41
N GLU A 184 12.32 22.85 2.33
CA GLU A 184 12.48 24.29 2.53
C GLU A 184 12.84 24.66 3.99
N THR A 185 12.28 23.96 4.98
CA THR A 185 12.59 24.21 6.39
C THR A 185 14.01 23.82 6.79
N THR A 186 14.68 22.97 6.03
CA THR A 186 16.10 22.63 6.25
C THR A 186 17.06 23.66 5.65
N GLU A 187 16.63 24.47 4.65
CA GLU A 187 17.47 25.50 4.04
C GLU A 187 17.40 26.86 4.76
N GLU A 188 16.30 27.19 5.45
CA GLU A 188 16.17 28.50 6.13
C GLU A 188 16.91 28.62 7.49
N ASN A 189 17.48 27.55 8.03
CA ASN A 189 18.16 27.60 9.35
C ASN A 189 19.68 27.81 9.28
N THR A 190 20.22 28.30 8.14
CA THR A 190 21.65 28.63 7.97
C THR A 190 21.96 30.11 7.80
N GLY A 191 21.15 31.00 8.36
CA GLY A 191 21.33 32.47 8.30
C GLY A 191 21.46 33.18 9.64
N GLY A 192 22.60 33.10 10.32
CA GLY A 192 22.84 33.87 11.57
C GLY A 192 24.30 33.97 12.02
N LYS A 193 25.01 34.91 11.50
CA LYS A 193 26.27 35.59 11.87
C LYS A 193 27.02 35.15 13.14
N GLY A 194 28.32 34.91 12.97
CA GLY A 194 29.35 35.02 14.00
C GLY A 194 30.64 34.36 13.54
N GLY A 195 31.61 35.14 13.03
CA GLY A 195 32.86 34.64 12.52
C GLY A 195 33.80 34.16 13.61
N GLU A 196 34.46 33.07 13.36
CA GLU A 196 35.82 32.75 13.79
C GLU A 196 36.41 31.71 12.82
N THR A 197 37.69 31.84 12.62
CA THR A 197 38.54 31.26 11.59
C THR A 197 38.49 29.75 11.47
N ILE A 198 38.49 29.32 10.21
CA ILE A 198 38.47 27.95 9.72
C ILE A 198 39.88 27.38 9.78
N GLU A 199 40.06 26.23 10.42
CA GLU A 199 41.04 25.22 10.03
C GLU A 199 40.28 23.99 9.49
N ASP A 200 40.66 23.65 8.30
CA ASP A 200 40.45 22.47 7.46
C ASP A 200 39.99 21.19 8.20
N LEU A 201 38.75 20.73 7.89
CA LEU A 201 38.34 19.34 8.08
C LEU A 201 37.50 18.89 6.89
N SER A 202 38.09 18.02 6.12
CA SER A 202 37.51 17.13 5.13
C SER A 202 36.26 16.41 5.63
N GLU A 203 35.29 16.31 4.71
CA GLU A 203 34.25 15.28 4.56
C GLU A 203 34.08 14.32 5.74
N ASP A 204 33.03 14.51 6.54
CA ASP A 204 32.50 13.45 7.36
C ASP A 204 30.99 13.35 7.16
N ASN A 205 30.61 12.37 6.33
CA ASN A 205 29.27 11.89 6.19
C ASN A 205 28.97 11.11 7.49
N GLN A 206 28.54 11.80 8.54
CA GLN A 206 28.23 11.17 9.82
C GLN A 206 26.94 10.38 9.71
N ASN A 207 27.07 9.13 9.29
CA ASN A 207 26.21 8.05 9.68
C ASN A 207 26.37 7.87 11.20
N ASN A 208 25.63 8.64 11.99
CA ASN A 208 25.50 8.35 13.41
C ASN A 208 24.65 7.06 13.50
N PRO A 209 25.15 5.93 14.04
CA PRO A 209 24.37 4.73 14.12
C PRO A 209 23.09 5.02 14.93
N LYS A 210 21.94 4.65 14.34
CA LYS A 210 20.64 4.77 15.01
C LYS A 210 20.64 3.97 16.30
N THR A 211 19.89 4.41 17.27
CA THR A 211 19.70 3.66 18.53
C THR A 211 18.84 2.41 18.29
N ASP A 212 18.98 1.40 19.14
CA ASP A 212 18.15 0.19 19.06
C ASP A 212 16.65 0.49 19.16
N ASP A 213 16.26 1.57 19.82
CA ASP A 213 14.87 2.02 19.95
C ASP A 213 14.34 2.62 18.64
N GLU A 214 15.14 3.45 17.94
CA GLU A 214 14.83 3.97 16.60
C GLU A 214 14.79 2.84 15.56
N MET A 215 15.70 1.86 15.68
CA MET A 215 15.71 0.68 14.83
C MET A 215 14.47 -0.21 15.07
N ALA A 216 14.02 -0.32 16.32
CA ALA A 216 12.79 -1.04 16.64
C ALA A 216 11.55 -0.36 16.02
N ASP A 217 11.49 0.96 15.99
CA ASP A 217 10.43 1.69 15.31
C ASP A 217 10.44 1.44 13.79
N GLU A 218 11.60 1.45 13.16
CA GLU A 218 11.74 1.11 11.75
C GLU A 218 11.36 -0.35 11.45
N VAL A 219 11.66 -1.27 12.36
CA VAL A 219 11.23 -2.68 12.27
C VAL A 219 9.71 -2.79 12.38
N ILE A 220 9.07 -2.04 13.27
CA ILE A 220 7.60 -1.97 13.40
C ILE A 220 6.97 -1.38 12.12
N LEU A 221 7.59 -0.37 11.52
CA LEU A 221 7.20 0.21 10.25
C LEU A 221 7.48 -0.70 9.03
N GLY A 222 8.08 -1.89 9.25
CA GLY A 222 8.33 -2.87 8.18
C GLY A 222 9.54 -2.57 7.29
N LEU A 223 10.35 -1.55 7.58
CA LEU A 223 11.48 -1.09 6.74
C LEU A 223 12.64 -2.10 6.66
N TRP A 224 12.67 -3.10 7.54
CA TRP A 224 13.74 -4.09 7.66
C TRP A 224 13.38 -5.50 7.18
N GLY A 225 12.23 -5.69 6.53
CA GLY A 225 11.75 -6.99 6.10
C GLY A 225 11.28 -7.88 7.26
N ASN A 226 11.18 -9.20 7.05
CA ASN A 226 10.62 -10.13 8.04
C ASN A 226 11.48 -11.38 8.25
N GLY A 227 11.37 -11.99 9.44
CA GLY A 227 11.96 -13.29 9.75
C GLY A 227 13.49 -13.31 9.60
N THR A 228 14.00 -14.29 8.86
CA THR A 228 15.45 -14.49 8.66
C THR A 228 16.10 -13.38 7.83
N GLU A 229 15.36 -12.76 6.91
CA GLU A 229 15.85 -11.63 6.11
C GLU A 229 16.07 -10.40 6.97
N ARG A 230 15.12 -10.04 7.84
CA ARG A 230 15.27 -8.96 8.82
C ARG A 230 16.50 -9.17 9.68
N LYS A 231 16.68 -10.39 10.21
CA LYS A 231 17.82 -10.74 11.04
C LYS A 231 19.12 -10.51 10.28
N GLN A 232 19.22 -11.01 9.05
CA GLN A 232 20.43 -10.87 8.23
C GLN A 232 20.74 -9.40 7.94
N ARG A 233 19.76 -8.59 7.53
CA ARG A 233 19.95 -7.17 7.20
C ARG A 233 20.38 -6.34 8.41
N LEU A 234 19.78 -6.54 9.58
CA LEU A 234 20.16 -5.86 10.82
C LEU A 234 21.58 -6.24 11.25
N GLU A 235 21.94 -7.53 11.19
CA GLU A 235 23.28 -8.01 11.51
C GLU A 235 24.35 -7.51 10.49
N GLU A 236 24.03 -7.42 9.21
CA GLU A 236 24.90 -6.86 8.16
C GLU A 236 25.19 -5.37 8.39
N GLU A 237 24.22 -4.60 8.90
CA GLU A 237 24.38 -3.19 9.26
C GLU A 237 24.98 -3.01 10.68
N GLY A 238 25.29 -4.10 11.37
CA GLY A 238 25.99 -4.10 12.66
C GLY A 238 25.11 -3.96 13.89
N TYR A 239 23.79 -4.16 13.76
CA TYR A 239 22.83 -4.11 14.86
C TYR A 239 22.62 -5.48 15.50
N ASP A 240 22.27 -5.49 16.81
CA ASP A 240 21.88 -6.69 17.52
C ASP A 240 20.40 -6.99 17.28
N TYR A 241 20.12 -7.96 16.41
CA TYR A 241 18.75 -8.38 16.08
C TYR A 241 17.93 -8.76 17.31
N ASP A 242 18.53 -9.52 18.26
CA ASP A 242 17.79 -10.04 19.41
C ASP A 242 17.41 -8.89 20.37
N ALA A 243 18.28 -7.90 20.57
CA ALA A 243 18.00 -6.70 21.36
C ALA A 243 16.89 -5.84 20.71
N ILE A 244 16.96 -5.60 19.42
CA ILE A 244 15.93 -4.84 18.67
C ILE A 244 14.59 -5.57 18.71
N GLN A 245 14.57 -6.89 18.51
CA GLN A 245 13.33 -7.67 18.53
C GLN A 245 12.67 -7.69 19.92
N GLU A 246 13.45 -7.63 21.00
CA GLU A 246 12.92 -7.50 22.37
C GLU A 246 12.19 -6.16 22.55
N ILE A 247 12.77 -5.06 22.03
CA ILE A 247 12.14 -3.74 22.07
C ILE A 247 10.86 -3.71 21.22
N VAL A 248 10.90 -4.28 20.01
CA VAL A 248 9.72 -4.43 19.14
C VAL A 248 8.59 -5.16 19.87
N ASN A 249 8.88 -6.32 20.45
CA ASN A 249 7.88 -7.11 21.15
C ASN A 249 7.30 -6.36 22.36
N LYS A 250 8.11 -5.55 23.05
CA LYS A 250 7.67 -4.71 24.16
C LYS A 250 6.73 -3.61 23.68
N LYS A 251 7.13 -2.85 22.61
CA LYS A 251 6.32 -1.76 22.03
C LYS A 251 4.97 -2.26 21.48
N LEU A 252 4.91 -3.48 20.95
CA LEU A 252 3.67 -4.08 20.43
C LEU A 252 2.77 -4.69 21.52
N SER A 253 3.25 -4.80 22.78
CA SER A 253 2.49 -5.35 23.92
C SER A 253 1.93 -4.28 24.88
N GLU A 254 2.26 -3.02 24.65
CA GLU A 254 1.74 -1.85 25.39
C GLU A 254 0.54 -1.23 24.69
#